data_195a954a73642b1bcca7dba3c8385b3a
#
_entry.id   195a954a73642b1bcca7dba3c8385b3a
#
_cell.length_a   1.000
_cell.length_b   1.000
_cell.length_c   1.000
_cell.angle_alpha   90.00
_cell.angle_beta   90.00
_cell.angle_gamma   90.00
#
_symmetry.space_group_name_H-M   'P 1'
#
loop_
_entity.id
_entity.type
_entity.pdbx_description
1 polymer ?
#
loop_
_entity_poly.entity_id
_entity_poly.type
_entity_poly.pdbx_seq_one_letter_code
_entity_poly.pdbx_strand_id
1 'polypeptide(L)'
;MIRSQDKFRIHLFWMPAFLFLSFLVVFSLAQEQMGKGRISGMVVDDAGNPVEGALITVESFRTETKLEGQSDSKGHFAVAGMGTGMWRITASKPGYASSYVQMNVRQLTTNPPITFTLKKMTGLAALKTDEQSFALFDKGNALIKEEQYDEALKVFDEFLAKYPEIYQVHLNIGTCYLKKDDLDKAAAEFQTVLDKALQVQGDYKKDPEATFRAFSGLGEVYLKKGDFQAAQKQFSQALEISPKDEVAAYNVGEVFFSNQQIDEAIKYFELAIQIKKDWSKPYLKLGYVYLNKGDFAKSLEYFNAFLQMDPENPEAAQVKNVIAAIEKMKK
;
A
#
# COMPACT_ATOMS: atom_id res chain seq x y z
N MET A 1 58.87 34.12 57.78
CA MET A 1 58.30 35.24 58.58
C MET A 1 56.89 35.55 58.02
N ILE A 2 55.90 35.52 58.84
CA ILE A 2 54.55 36.09 58.75
C ILE A 2 53.51 35.37 57.87
N ARG A 3 52.65 34.68 58.54
CA ARG A 3 51.25 34.35 58.44
C ARG A 3 50.37 35.34 57.66
N SER A 4 49.43 34.85 56.87
CA SER A 4 48.08 35.36 56.85
C SER A 4 47.12 34.20 56.47
N GLN A 5 46.15 33.98 57.36
CA GLN A 5 45.01 33.07 57.16
C GLN A 5 43.92 33.87 56.48
N ASP A 6 43.35 33.33 55.41
CA ASP A 6 42.10 33.81 54.92
C ASP A 6 41.02 32.75 55.03
N LYS A 7 39.96 33.11 55.73
CA LYS A 7 38.79 32.35 56.08
C LYS A 7 37.88 32.20 54.87
N PHE A 8 37.64 30.98 54.41
CA PHE A 8 36.56 30.64 53.50
C PHE A 8 35.23 30.80 54.24
N ARG A 9 34.43 31.79 53.88
CA ARG A 9 33.03 31.94 54.26
C ARG A 9 32.19 31.14 53.29
N ILE A 10 31.58 30.06 53.77
CA ILE A 10 30.53 29.30 53.08
C ILE A 10 29.25 30.12 53.14
N HIS A 11 28.84 30.68 52.02
CA HIS A 11 27.51 31.22 51.88
C HIS A 11 26.55 30.06 51.56
N LEU A 12 25.78 29.69 52.61
CA LEU A 12 24.65 28.80 52.48
C LEU A 12 23.54 29.54 51.71
N PHE A 13 23.32 29.19 50.46
CA PHE A 13 22.21 29.67 49.66
C PHE A 13 20.94 28.99 50.16
N TRP A 14 20.11 29.74 50.85
CA TRP A 14 18.73 29.38 51.17
C TRP A 14 17.94 29.37 49.85
N MET A 15 17.70 28.23 49.28
CA MET A 15 16.66 28.06 48.25
C MET A 15 15.31 28.00 48.97
N PRO A 16 14.32 28.76 48.51
CA PRO A 16 13.04 28.85 49.21
C PRO A 16 12.28 27.53 49.07
N ALA A 17 11.91 26.95 50.18
CA ALA A 17 11.08 25.74 50.32
C ALA A 17 9.71 25.82 49.63
N PHE A 18 9.38 26.93 48.98
CA PHE A 18 8.10 27.18 48.30
C PHE A 18 7.96 26.47 46.94
N LEU A 19 9.07 26.12 46.23
CA LEU A 19 9.00 25.43 44.93
C LEU A 19 8.77 23.93 45.08
N PHE A 20 9.12 23.34 46.21
CA PHE A 20 8.87 21.90 46.46
C PHE A 20 7.44 21.62 46.90
N LEU A 21 6.78 22.57 47.56
CA LEU A 21 5.37 22.40 47.98
C LEU A 21 4.41 22.51 46.80
N SER A 22 4.71 23.37 45.79
CA SER A 22 3.87 23.46 44.58
C SER A 22 3.92 22.23 43.70
N PHE A 23 5.08 21.56 43.63
CA PHE A 23 5.21 20.31 42.85
C PHE A 23 4.52 19.11 43.53
N LEU A 24 4.57 19.03 44.87
CA LEU A 24 3.87 18.01 45.67
C LEU A 24 2.35 18.20 45.61
N VAL A 25 1.86 19.44 45.61
CA VAL A 25 0.41 19.73 45.54
C VAL A 25 -0.13 19.41 44.14
N VAL A 26 0.62 19.69 43.04
CA VAL A 26 0.22 19.31 41.68
C VAL A 26 0.21 17.81 41.50
N PHE A 27 1.20 17.09 42.05
CA PHE A 27 1.21 15.62 42.04
C PHE A 27 0.09 14.99 42.86
N SER A 28 -0.27 15.58 44.02
CA SER A 28 -1.39 15.16 44.84
C SER A 28 -2.73 15.40 44.16
N LEU A 29 -2.92 16.53 43.49
CA LEU A 29 -4.15 16.85 42.73
C LEU A 29 -4.29 15.98 41.48
N ALA A 30 -3.18 15.62 40.80
CA ALA A 30 -3.21 14.68 39.69
C ALA A 30 -3.54 13.26 40.17
N GLN A 31 -3.11 12.86 41.37
CA GLN A 31 -3.42 11.56 41.93
C GLN A 31 -4.86 11.44 42.45
N GLU A 32 -5.46 12.54 42.91
CA GLU A 32 -6.89 12.55 43.28
C GLU A 32 -7.85 12.47 42.10
N GLN A 33 -7.41 12.88 40.92
CA GLN A 33 -8.23 12.78 39.69
C GLN A 33 -8.12 11.41 39.00
N MET A 34 -7.15 10.57 39.33
CA MET A 34 -7.07 9.21 38.80
C MET A 34 -8.14 8.32 39.43
N GLY A 35 -9.09 7.91 38.61
CA GLY A 35 -10.14 6.97 39.02
C GLY A 35 -9.60 5.64 39.50
N LYS A 36 -10.31 4.92 40.35
CA LYS A 36 -9.96 3.59 40.86
C LYS A 36 -10.45 2.45 39.97
N GLY A 37 -11.19 2.77 38.90
CA GLY A 37 -11.71 1.77 37.97
C GLY A 37 -10.56 1.03 37.26
N ARG A 38 -10.71 -0.26 37.10
CA ARG A 38 -9.77 -1.13 36.39
C ARG A 38 -10.51 -2.02 35.42
N ILE A 39 -9.94 -2.22 34.24
CA ILE A 39 -10.33 -3.23 33.27
C ILE A 39 -9.19 -4.21 33.07
N SER A 40 -9.51 -5.43 32.69
CA SER A 40 -8.57 -6.43 32.28
C SER A 40 -9.17 -7.33 31.21
N GLY A 41 -8.34 -8.07 30.52
CA GLY A 41 -8.83 -8.96 29.49
C GLY A 41 -7.71 -9.67 28.75
N MET A 42 -8.05 -10.14 27.57
CA MET A 42 -7.13 -10.86 26.69
C MET A 42 -7.26 -10.34 25.26
N VAL A 43 -6.17 -10.31 24.53
CA VAL A 43 -6.12 -10.05 23.10
C VAL A 43 -5.67 -11.32 22.40
N VAL A 44 -6.48 -11.81 21.47
CA VAL A 44 -6.21 -12.99 20.65
C VAL A 44 -6.34 -12.65 19.16
N ASP A 45 -5.72 -13.45 18.30
CA ASP A 45 -5.96 -13.41 16.87
C ASP A 45 -7.23 -14.19 16.46
N ASP A 46 -7.55 -14.22 15.18
CA ASP A 46 -8.69 -14.94 14.60
C ASP A 46 -8.53 -16.47 14.67
N ALA A 47 -7.31 -16.99 14.93
CA ALA A 47 -7.04 -18.39 15.21
C ALA A 47 -7.07 -18.73 16.72
N GLY A 48 -7.30 -17.71 17.59
CA GLY A 48 -7.31 -17.86 19.05
C GLY A 48 -5.95 -17.80 19.72
N ASN A 49 -4.88 -17.49 18.98
CA ASN A 49 -3.54 -17.35 19.56
C ASN A 49 -3.41 -16.01 20.29
N PRO A 50 -2.65 -15.94 21.40
CA PRO A 50 -2.43 -14.70 22.12
C PRO A 50 -1.66 -13.69 21.27
N VAL A 51 -2.08 -12.43 21.33
CA VAL A 51 -1.41 -11.31 20.64
C VAL A 51 -0.65 -10.49 21.65
N GLU A 52 0.69 -10.63 21.68
CA GLU A 52 1.59 -9.84 22.51
C GLU A 52 1.77 -8.42 21.98
N GLY A 53 1.96 -7.43 22.86
CA GLY A 53 2.28 -6.05 22.50
C GLY A 53 1.15 -5.28 21.81
N ALA A 54 -0.10 -5.75 21.88
CA ALA A 54 -1.24 -4.97 21.40
C ALA A 54 -1.46 -3.76 22.30
N LEU A 55 -1.54 -2.57 21.71
CA LEU A 55 -1.85 -1.32 22.41
C LEU A 55 -3.32 -1.30 22.79
N ILE A 56 -3.60 -1.08 24.08
CA ILE A 56 -4.95 -0.89 24.61
C ILE A 56 -5.12 0.57 24.95
N THR A 57 -5.92 1.26 24.14
CA THR A 57 -6.28 2.67 24.38
C THR A 57 -7.66 2.75 25.02
N VAL A 58 -7.77 3.54 26.08
CA VAL A 58 -9.00 3.68 26.86
C VAL A 58 -9.37 5.16 26.94
N GLU A 59 -10.47 5.53 26.29
CA GLU A 59 -10.90 6.93 26.13
C GLU A 59 -12.25 7.17 26.79
N SER A 60 -12.35 8.25 27.58
CA SER A 60 -13.58 8.65 28.24
C SER A 60 -14.51 9.39 27.29
N PHE A 61 -15.80 9.07 27.32
CA PHE A 61 -16.82 9.86 26.61
C PHE A 61 -17.20 11.19 27.30
N ARG A 62 -16.76 11.39 28.54
CA ARG A 62 -17.15 12.57 29.35
C ARG A 62 -16.03 13.57 29.58
N THR A 63 -14.79 13.10 29.46
CA THR A 63 -13.57 13.88 29.72
C THR A 63 -12.57 13.57 28.60
N GLU A 64 -11.57 14.41 28.42
CA GLU A 64 -10.47 14.17 27.47
C GLU A 64 -9.44 13.14 27.98
N THR A 65 -9.83 12.35 29.00
CA THR A 65 -8.92 11.38 29.61
C THR A 65 -8.67 10.22 28.66
N LYS A 66 -7.41 9.99 28.35
CA LYS A 66 -6.91 8.85 27.59
C LYS A 66 -5.90 8.09 28.44
N LEU A 67 -6.07 6.77 28.56
CA LEU A 67 -5.16 5.86 29.25
C LEU A 67 -4.71 4.79 28.28
N GLU A 68 -3.52 4.26 28.51
CA GLU A 68 -2.93 3.26 27.62
C GLU A 68 -2.35 2.08 28.42
N GLY A 69 -2.30 0.92 27.81
CA GLY A 69 -1.68 -0.29 28.30
C GLY A 69 -1.27 -1.17 27.12
N GLN A 70 -0.59 -2.28 27.41
CA GLN A 70 -0.20 -3.24 26.39
C GLN A 70 -0.52 -4.66 26.86
N SER A 71 -0.75 -5.56 25.90
CA SER A 71 -0.88 -6.98 26.18
C SER A 71 0.48 -7.64 26.37
N ASP A 72 0.55 -8.59 27.31
CA ASP A 72 1.74 -9.41 27.58
C ASP A 72 1.89 -10.58 26.57
N SER A 73 2.92 -11.41 26.75
CA SER A 73 3.21 -12.58 25.90
C SER A 73 2.10 -13.65 25.89
N LYS A 74 1.18 -13.61 26.85
CA LYS A 74 -0.01 -14.47 26.91
C LYS A 74 -1.27 -13.76 26.42
N GLY A 75 -1.12 -12.54 25.86
CA GLY A 75 -2.22 -11.73 25.40
C GLY A 75 -2.98 -10.98 26.51
N HIS A 76 -2.62 -11.14 27.79
CA HIS A 76 -3.33 -10.48 28.87
C HIS A 76 -3.00 -9.00 28.96
N PHE A 77 -4.00 -8.19 29.28
CA PHE A 77 -3.82 -6.76 29.57
C PHE A 77 -4.58 -6.33 30.80
N ALA A 78 -4.13 -5.22 31.39
CA ALA A 78 -4.85 -4.52 32.44
C ALA A 78 -4.57 -3.03 32.36
N VAL A 79 -5.63 -2.20 32.44
CA VAL A 79 -5.53 -0.76 32.51
C VAL A 79 -6.33 -0.29 33.72
N ALA A 80 -5.76 0.63 34.49
CA ALA A 80 -6.34 1.20 35.70
C ALA A 80 -6.35 2.74 35.62
N GLY A 81 -7.06 3.37 36.55
CA GLY A 81 -7.12 4.83 36.63
C GLY A 81 -8.40 5.44 36.05
N MET A 82 -9.39 4.62 35.72
CA MET A 82 -10.64 5.08 35.15
C MET A 82 -11.63 5.60 36.20
N GLY A 83 -12.33 6.68 35.88
CA GLY A 83 -13.54 7.11 36.58
C GLY A 83 -14.74 6.22 36.24
N THR A 84 -15.80 6.30 37.05
CA THR A 84 -17.09 5.68 36.72
C THR A 84 -17.71 6.40 35.51
N GLY A 85 -18.14 5.64 34.50
CA GLY A 85 -18.81 6.19 33.32
C GLY A 85 -18.55 5.35 32.06
N MET A 86 -19.02 5.86 30.92
CA MET A 86 -18.82 5.23 29.63
C MET A 86 -17.40 5.48 29.10
N TRP A 87 -16.78 4.42 28.64
CA TRP A 87 -15.44 4.39 28.07
C TRP A 87 -15.41 3.61 26.77
N ARG A 88 -14.61 4.07 25.82
CA ARG A 88 -14.22 3.30 24.64
C ARG A 88 -12.88 2.63 24.93
N ILE A 89 -12.80 1.34 24.76
CA ILE A 89 -11.60 0.56 24.92
C ILE A 89 -11.27 0.00 23.53
N THR A 90 -10.11 0.36 23.00
CA THR A 90 -9.65 -0.08 21.66
C THR A 90 -8.40 -0.91 21.83
N ALA A 91 -8.36 -2.08 21.21
CA ALA A 91 -7.15 -2.86 21.04
C ALA A 91 -6.64 -2.70 19.60
N SER A 92 -5.38 -2.37 19.43
CA SER A 92 -4.72 -2.19 18.13
C SER A 92 -3.32 -2.77 18.14
N LYS A 93 -2.89 -3.30 16.98
CA LYS A 93 -1.51 -3.74 16.75
C LYS A 93 -1.19 -3.60 15.27
N PRO A 94 0.02 -3.15 14.88
CA PRO A 94 0.46 -3.18 13.50
C PRO A 94 0.27 -4.56 12.88
N GLY A 95 -0.25 -4.60 11.64
CA GLY A 95 -0.59 -5.86 10.96
C GLY A 95 -1.92 -6.49 11.37
N TYR A 96 -2.71 -5.86 12.24
CA TYR A 96 -4.04 -6.32 12.65
C TYR A 96 -5.10 -5.22 12.50
N ALA A 97 -6.32 -5.61 12.17
CA ALA A 97 -7.46 -4.71 12.24
C ALA A 97 -7.78 -4.40 13.70
N SER A 98 -7.88 -3.11 14.05
CA SER A 98 -8.24 -2.69 15.39
C SER A 98 -9.67 -3.13 15.76
N SER A 99 -9.87 -3.44 17.04
CA SER A 99 -11.18 -3.80 17.59
C SER A 99 -11.49 -2.94 18.80
N TYR A 100 -12.75 -2.56 18.99
CA TYR A 100 -13.13 -1.75 20.14
C TYR A 100 -14.42 -2.24 20.79
N VAL A 101 -14.55 -1.95 22.07
CA VAL A 101 -15.78 -2.09 22.84
C VAL A 101 -16.09 -0.80 23.58
N GLN A 102 -17.36 -0.58 23.89
CA GLN A 102 -17.82 0.49 24.76
C GLN A 102 -18.45 -0.14 25.99
N MET A 103 -18.01 0.32 27.17
CA MET A 103 -18.56 -0.18 28.40
C MET A 103 -18.67 0.89 29.50
N ASN A 104 -19.59 0.68 30.41
CA ASN A 104 -19.70 1.50 31.60
C ASN A 104 -18.78 0.95 32.70
N VAL A 105 -17.66 1.61 32.92
CA VAL A 105 -16.69 1.24 33.96
C VAL A 105 -17.19 1.68 35.32
N ARG A 106 -17.03 0.79 36.32
CA ARG A 106 -17.35 1.03 37.72
C ARG A 106 -16.08 1.05 38.57
N GLN A 107 -15.97 1.96 39.49
CA GLN A 107 -14.81 2.10 40.38
C GLN A 107 -14.82 1.18 41.59
N LEU A 108 -16.02 0.84 42.10
CA LEU A 108 -16.19 0.13 43.35
C LEU A 108 -16.48 -1.36 43.18
N THR A 109 -16.62 -1.81 41.96
CA THR A 109 -16.90 -3.23 41.63
C THR A 109 -15.94 -3.72 40.55
N THR A 110 -15.74 -5.03 40.49
CA THR A 110 -14.99 -5.67 39.41
C THR A 110 -15.73 -5.46 38.08
N ASN A 111 -15.03 -4.93 37.07
CA ASN A 111 -15.55 -4.85 35.73
C ASN A 111 -15.35 -6.22 35.03
N PRO A 112 -16.28 -6.63 34.16
CA PRO A 112 -16.12 -7.89 33.44
C PRO A 112 -14.87 -7.89 32.55
N PRO A 113 -14.20 -9.04 32.39
CA PRO A 113 -13.05 -9.13 31.52
C PRO A 113 -13.47 -8.97 30.05
N ILE A 114 -12.57 -8.39 29.26
CA ILE A 114 -12.80 -8.12 27.84
C ILE A 114 -11.91 -9.05 27.01
N THR A 115 -12.47 -9.71 26.01
CA THR A 115 -11.69 -10.42 25.00
C THR A 115 -11.74 -9.66 23.69
N PHE A 116 -10.58 -9.22 23.19
CA PHE A 116 -10.47 -8.66 21.86
C PHE A 116 -9.98 -9.75 20.89
N THR A 117 -10.70 -9.93 19.80
CA THR A 117 -10.22 -10.71 18.67
C THR A 117 -9.74 -9.75 17.61
N LEU A 118 -8.43 -9.73 17.35
CA LEU A 118 -7.81 -8.92 16.30
C LEU A 118 -7.62 -9.79 15.06
N LYS A 119 -8.27 -9.39 13.97
CA LYS A 119 -8.11 -10.07 12.69
C LYS A 119 -6.77 -9.68 12.07
N LYS A 120 -5.92 -10.66 11.77
CA LYS A 120 -4.66 -10.41 11.08
C LYS A 120 -4.93 -9.82 9.70
N MET A 121 -4.35 -8.66 9.43
CA MET A 121 -4.41 -8.03 8.12
C MET A 121 -3.27 -8.58 7.26
N THR A 122 -3.56 -8.84 6.00
CA THR A 122 -2.58 -9.33 5.03
C THR A 122 -2.41 -8.32 3.91
N GLY A 123 -1.24 -8.34 3.30
CA GLY A 123 -0.95 -7.48 2.16
C GLY A 123 -0.96 -5.98 2.48
N LEU A 124 -1.28 -5.18 1.48
CA LEU A 124 -1.28 -3.71 1.57
C LEU A 124 -2.23 -3.13 2.64
N ALA A 125 -3.24 -3.89 3.07
CA ALA A 125 -4.11 -3.46 4.16
C ALA A 125 -3.38 -3.36 5.50
N ALA A 126 -2.36 -4.19 5.73
CA ALA A 126 -1.53 -4.15 6.93
C ALA A 126 -0.68 -2.87 7.02
N LEU A 127 -0.25 -2.33 5.89
CA LEU A 127 0.54 -1.09 5.81
C LEU A 127 -0.17 0.11 6.41
N LYS A 128 -1.50 0.21 6.25
CA LYS A 128 -2.29 1.36 6.72
C LYS A 128 -2.37 1.44 8.24
N THR A 129 -1.94 0.42 8.95
CA THR A 129 -1.99 0.36 10.42
C THR A 129 -0.68 0.74 11.11
N ASP A 130 0.40 0.86 10.34
CA ASP A 130 1.72 1.27 10.83
C ASP A 130 2.23 2.45 10.01
N GLU A 131 2.30 3.63 10.65
CA GLU A 131 2.71 4.88 10.02
C GLU A 131 4.15 4.81 9.46
N GLN A 132 5.04 4.06 10.11
CA GLN A 132 6.44 3.91 9.66
C GLN A 132 6.53 3.05 8.40
N SER A 133 5.78 1.95 8.34
CA SER A 133 5.75 1.09 7.16
C SER A 133 5.14 1.82 5.96
N PHE A 134 4.06 2.56 6.20
CA PHE A 134 3.43 3.37 5.16
C PHE A 134 4.39 4.44 4.61
N ALA A 135 5.10 5.16 5.50
CA ALA A 135 6.06 6.18 5.09
C ALA A 135 7.21 5.62 4.24
N LEU A 136 7.75 4.44 4.59
CA LEU A 136 8.79 3.78 3.78
C LEU A 136 8.25 3.36 2.40
N PHE A 137 7.08 2.75 2.37
CA PHE A 137 6.45 2.32 1.12
C PHE A 137 6.16 3.52 0.20
N ASP A 138 5.63 4.61 0.76
CA ASP A 138 5.31 5.83 0.03
C ASP A 138 6.57 6.53 -0.49
N LYS A 139 7.65 6.56 0.31
CA LYS A 139 8.97 7.04 -0.11
C LYS A 139 9.50 6.26 -1.31
N GLY A 140 9.43 4.92 -1.27
CA GLY A 140 9.85 4.07 -2.40
C GLY A 140 9.05 4.38 -3.67
N ASN A 141 7.73 4.56 -3.54
CA ASN A 141 6.87 4.92 -4.67
C ASN A 141 7.15 6.32 -5.24
N ALA A 142 7.48 7.29 -4.38
CA ALA A 142 7.89 8.63 -4.82
C ALA A 142 9.18 8.57 -5.65
N LEU A 143 10.18 7.80 -5.20
CA LEU A 143 11.43 7.59 -5.92
C LEU A 143 11.23 6.92 -7.29
N ILE A 144 10.28 5.98 -7.41
CA ILE A 144 9.91 5.42 -8.73
C ILE A 144 9.37 6.50 -9.67
N LYS A 145 8.51 7.41 -9.17
CA LYS A 145 7.95 8.51 -9.97
C LYS A 145 9.01 9.51 -10.41
N GLU A 146 10.06 9.67 -9.61
CA GLU A 146 11.23 10.50 -9.92
C GLU A 146 12.29 9.75 -10.75
N GLU A 147 12.00 8.53 -11.19
CA GLU A 147 12.89 7.65 -11.95
C GLU A 147 14.20 7.28 -11.21
N GLN A 148 14.21 7.45 -9.89
CA GLN A 148 15.34 7.12 -9.01
C GLN A 148 15.27 5.64 -8.58
N TYR A 149 15.43 4.73 -9.53
CA TYR A 149 15.15 3.31 -9.33
C TYR A 149 16.11 2.62 -8.36
N ASP A 150 17.39 3.02 -8.33
CA ASP A 150 18.39 2.45 -7.43
C ASP A 150 18.13 2.83 -5.96
N GLU A 151 17.70 4.05 -5.73
CA GLU A 151 17.29 4.53 -4.42
C GLU A 151 15.98 3.89 -3.98
N ALA A 152 15.02 3.74 -4.89
CA ALA A 152 13.76 3.04 -4.63
C ALA A 152 14.01 1.59 -4.20
N LEU A 153 14.90 0.86 -4.88
CA LEU A 153 15.27 -0.51 -4.53
C LEU A 153 15.81 -0.61 -3.10
N LYS A 154 16.72 0.30 -2.69
CA LYS A 154 17.26 0.33 -1.32
C LYS A 154 16.17 0.53 -0.27
N VAL A 155 15.19 1.41 -0.56
CA VAL A 155 14.07 1.67 0.35
C VAL A 155 13.15 0.44 0.45
N PHE A 156 12.88 -0.25 -0.66
CA PHE A 156 12.07 -1.46 -0.64
C PHE A 156 12.79 -2.64 0.02
N ASP A 157 14.11 -2.75 -0.11
CA ASP A 157 14.92 -3.74 0.62
C ASP A 157 14.86 -3.49 2.14
N GLU A 158 14.98 -2.22 2.57
CA GLU A 158 14.78 -1.85 3.97
C GLU A 158 13.36 -2.18 4.44
N PHE A 159 12.37 -1.95 3.60
CA PHE A 159 10.99 -2.29 3.88
C PHE A 159 10.80 -3.80 4.08
N LEU A 160 11.28 -4.63 3.16
CA LEU A 160 11.16 -6.09 3.25
C LEU A 160 11.92 -6.69 4.42
N ALA A 161 13.04 -6.07 4.84
CA ALA A 161 13.75 -6.49 6.05
C ALA A 161 12.90 -6.33 7.32
N LYS A 162 11.99 -5.35 7.36
CA LYS A 162 11.08 -5.09 8.49
C LYS A 162 9.73 -5.81 8.36
N TYR A 163 9.23 -5.96 7.13
CA TYR A 163 7.88 -6.45 6.82
C TYR A 163 7.91 -7.53 5.73
N PRO A 164 8.59 -8.68 5.98
CA PRO A 164 8.79 -9.72 4.96
C PRO A 164 7.49 -10.41 4.51
N GLU A 165 6.41 -10.26 5.28
CA GLU A 165 5.10 -10.81 4.95
C GLU A 165 4.34 -9.99 3.89
N ILE A 166 4.78 -8.75 3.60
CA ILE A 166 4.11 -7.85 2.64
C ILE A 166 4.75 -8.06 1.26
N TYR A 167 4.48 -9.24 0.69
CA TYR A 167 5.05 -9.66 -0.58
C TYR A 167 4.67 -8.77 -1.78
N GLN A 168 3.61 -7.97 -1.67
CA GLN A 168 3.18 -7.05 -2.73
C GLN A 168 4.26 -6.01 -3.08
N VAL A 169 5.21 -5.76 -2.20
CA VAL A 169 6.35 -4.86 -2.46
C VAL A 169 7.23 -5.36 -3.60
N HIS A 170 7.30 -6.66 -3.82
CA HIS A 170 8.01 -7.24 -4.97
C HIS A 170 7.47 -6.74 -6.33
N LEU A 171 6.20 -6.27 -6.40
CA LEU A 171 5.68 -5.59 -7.60
C LEU A 171 6.44 -4.30 -7.92
N ASN A 172 6.77 -3.54 -6.89
CA ASN A 172 7.46 -2.26 -7.02
C ASN A 172 8.94 -2.48 -7.35
N ILE A 173 9.56 -3.48 -6.72
CA ILE A 173 10.93 -3.90 -7.02
C ILE A 173 11.03 -4.42 -8.46
N GLY A 174 10.09 -5.29 -8.89
CA GLY A 174 10.00 -5.78 -10.26
C GLY A 174 9.83 -4.65 -11.28
N THR A 175 9.00 -3.64 -10.93
CA THR A 175 8.83 -2.44 -11.75
C THR A 175 10.13 -1.65 -11.88
N CYS A 176 10.90 -1.47 -10.79
CA CYS A 176 12.20 -0.82 -10.83
C CYS A 176 13.16 -1.55 -11.80
N TYR A 177 13.28 -2.87 -11.67
CA TYR A 177 14.13 -3.66 -12.56
C TYR A 177 13.66 -3.62 -14.02
N LEU A 178 12.34 -3.66 -14.27
CA LEU A 178 11.78 -3.56 -15.62
C LEU A 178 12.11 -2.19 -16.26
N LYS A 179 12.05 -1.11 -15.50
CA LYS A 179 12.42 0.24 -15.96
C LYS A 179 13.92 0.39 -16.19
N LYS A 180 14.74 -0.34 -15.45
CA LYS A 180 16.18 -0.43 -15.65
C LYS A 180 16.58 -1.41 -16.76
N ASP A 181 15.62 -2.05 -17.41
CA ASP A 181 15.82 -3.09 -18.42
C ASP A 181 16.55 -4.36 -17.93
N ASP A 182 16.58 -4.58 -16.59
CA ASP A 182 17.05 -5.81 -15.96
C ASP A 182 15.91 -6.84 -15.95
N LEU A 183 15.65 -7.40 -17.14
CA LEU A 183 14.46 -8.20 -17.39
C LEU A 183 14.42 -9.51 -16.60
N ASP A 184 15.59 -10.10 -16.29
CA ASP A 184 15.64 -11.34 -15.52
C ASP A 184 15.26 -11.11 -14.05
N LYS A 185 15.79 -10.03 -13.44
CA LYS A 185 15.41 -9.68 -12.08
C LYS A 185 13.96 -9.24 -12.01
N ALA A 186 13.49 -8.46 -12.97
CA ALA A 186 12.08 -8.07 -13.02
C ALA A 186 11.16 -9.30 -13.04
N ALA A 187 11.47 -10.30 -13.89
CA ALA A 187 10.71 -11.54 -13.96
C ALA A 187 10.71 -12.28 -12.61
N ALA A 188 11.87 -12.39 -11.96
CA ALA A 188 12.00 -13.08 -10.67
C ALA A 188 11.15 -12.42 -9.59
N GLU A 189 11.11 -11.08 -9.54
CA GLU A 189 10.32 -10.34 -8.57
C GLU A 189 8.81 -10.52 -8.80
N PHE A 190 8.34 -10.38 -10.04
CA PHE A 190 6.93 -10.63 -10.36
C PHE A 190 6.53 -12.08 -10.10
N GLN A 191 7.39 -13.06 -10.38
CA GLN A 191 7.14 -14.45 -10.07
C GLN A 191 7.05 -14.68 -8.55
N THR A 192 7.89 -14.01 -7.77
CA THR A 192 7.84 -14.06 -6.29
C THR A 192 6.47 -13.63 -5.77
N VAL A 193 5.83 -12.62 -6.36
CA VAL A 193 4.47 -12.21 -5.99
C VAL A 193 3.48 -13.33 -6.23
N LEU A 194 3.53 -14.00 -7.39
CA LEU A 194 2.62 -15.09 -7.73
C LEU A 194 2.80 -16.30 -6.80
N ASP A 195 4.06 -16.68 -6.52
CA ASP A 195 4.39 -17.81 -5.66
C ASP A 195 3.91 -17.54 -4.22
N LYS A 196 4.13 -16.32 -3.71
CA LYS A 196 3.67 -15.92 -2.38
C LYS A 196 2.15 -15.82 -2.31
N ALA A 197 1.49 -15.25 -3.32
CA ALA A 197 0.04 -15.18 -3.37
C ALA A 197 -0.57 -16.60 -3.33
N LEU A 198 -0.04 -17.53 -4.08
CA LEU A 198 -0.49 -18.91 -4.09
C LEU A 198 -0.22 -19.61 -2.75
N GLN A 199 0.97 -19.42 -2.16
CA GLN A 199 1.36 -19.99 -0.88
C GLN A 199 0.46 -19.50 0.27
N VAL A 200 0.15 -18.19 0.31
CA VAL A 200 -0.61 -17.56 1.42
C VAL A 200 -2.11 -17.73 1.24
N GLN A 201 -2.60 -17.58 0.03
CA GLN A 201 -4.03 -17.51 -0.29
C GLN A 201 -4.58 -18.81 -0.90
N GLY A 202 -3.73 -19.66 -1.48
CA GLY A 202 -4.12 -20.89 -2.18
C GLY A 202 -4.82 -20.67 -3.54
N ASP A 203 -5.07 -19.41 -3.92
CA ASP A 203 -5.70 -19.02 -5.19
C ASP A 203 -5.32 -17.59 -5.54
N TYR A 204 -4.94 -17.35 -6.80
CA TYR A 204 -4.60 -16.03 -7.33
C TYR A 204 -5.76 -15.02 -7.23
N LYS A 205 -7.00 -15.47 -7.32
CA LYS A 205 -8.20 -14.62 -7.24
C LYS A 205 -8.47 -14.05 -5.85
N LYS A 206 -7.76 -14.49 -4.83
CA LYS A 206 -7.91 -13.96 -3.46
C LYS A 206 -7.08 -12.71 -3.20
N ASP A 207 -6.05 -12.44 -4.03
CA ASP A 207 -5.36 -11.15 -4.10
C ASP A 207 -5.31 -10.69 -5.56
N PRO A 208 -6.47 -10.31 -6.13
CA PRO A 208 -6.59 -10.07 -7.56
C PRO A 208 -5.76 -8.88 -8.03
N GLU A 209 -5.58 -7.85 -7.21
CA GLU A 209 -4.78 -6.69 -7.56
C GLU A 209 -3.29 -7.06 -7.71
N ALA A 210 -2.73 -7.76 -6.73
CA ALA A 210 -1.32 -8.12 -6.78
C ALA A 210 -1.02 -9.13 -7.90
N THR A 211 -1.86 -10.16 -8.04
CA THR A 211 -1.67 -11.21 -9.05
C THR A 211 -1.89 -10.70 -10.47
N PHE A 212 -2.88 -9.83 -10.68
CA PHE A 212 -3.08 -9.13 -11.95
C PHE A 212 -1.84 -8.32 -12.36
N ARG A 213 -1.31 -7.51 -11.45
CA ARG A 213 -0.12 -6.70 -11.71
C ARG A 213 1.12 -7.55 -11.95
N ALA A 214 1.27 -8.66 -11.23
CA ALA A 214 2.40 -9.57 -11.44
C ALA A 214 2.34 -10.26 -12.80
N PHE A 215 1.17 -10.78 -13.19
CA PHE A 215 0.98 -11.35 -14.53
C PHE A 215 1.20 -10.31 -15.63
N SER A 216 0.69 -9.09 -15.47
CA SER A 216 0.92 -7.99 -16.42
C SER A 216 2.39 -7.63 -16.53
N GLY A 217 3.11 -7.52 -15.40
CA GLY A 217 4.55 -7.25 -15.37
C GLY A 217 5.37 -8.34 -16.05
N LEU A 218 5.05 -9.63 -15.80
CA LEU A 218 5.67 -10.75 -16.53
C LEU A 218 5.39 -10.69 -18.04
N GLY A 219 4.16 -10.35 -18.42
CA GLY A 219 3.80 -10.15 -19.82
C GLY A 219 4.66 -9.07 -20.49
N GLU A 220 4.85 -7.91 -19.83
CA GLU A 220 5.73 -6.85 -20.34
C GLU A 220 7.19 -7.29 -20.43
N VAL A 221 7.69 -8.03 -19.44
CA VAL A 221 9.04 -8.60 -19.48
C VAL A 221 9.23 -9.51 -20.69
N TYR A 222 8.31 -10.46 -20.90
CA TYR A 222 8.40 -11.39 -22.02
C TYR A 222 8.23 -10.71 -23.37
N LEU A 223 7.37 -9.69 -23.45
CA LEU A 223 7.22 -8.87 -24.65
C LEU A 223 8.55 -8.16 -25.00
N LYS A 224 9.22 -7.55 -24.01
CA LYS A 224 10.54 -6.94 -24.21
C LYS A 224 11.62 -7.96 -24.59
N LYS A 225 11.55 -9.20 -24.10
CA LYS A 225 12.45 -10.30 -24.50
C LYS A 225 12.15 -10.85 -25.90
N GLY A 226 11.04 -10.45 -26.53
CA GLY A 226 10.57 -10.99 -27.81
C GLY A 226 9.95 -12.39 -27.71
N ASP A 227 9.69 -12.88 -26.48
CA ASP A 227 8.96 -14.12 -26.26
C ASP A 227 7.45 -13.86 -26.26
N PHE A 228 6.88 -13.76 -27.47
CA PHE A 228 5.47 -13.43 -27.65
C PHE A 228 4.53 -14.49 -27.09
N GLN A 229 4.93 -15.77 -27.08
CA GLN A 229 4.09 -16.86 -26.53
C GLN A 229 4.00 -16.77 -25.02
N ALA A 230 5.14 -16.56 -24.34
CA ALA A 230 5.15 -16.36 -22.90
C ALA A 230 4.40 -15.07 -22.53
N ALA A 231 4.60 -13.96 -23.25
CA ALA A 231 3.90 -12.70 -23.02
C ALA A 231 2.37 -12.88 -23.13
N GLN A 232 1.90 -13.55 -24.21
CA GLN A 232 0.48 -13.83 -24.41
C GLN A 232 -0.11 -14.64 -23.24
N LYS A 233 0.60 -15.69 -22.80
CA LYS A 233 0.17 -16.50 -21.67
C LYS A 233 -0.02 -15.65 -20.41
N GLN A 234 0.93 -14.79 -20.08
CA GLN A 234 0.88 -13.98 -18.87
C GLN A 234 -0.24 -12.94 -18.94
N PHE A 235 -0.38 -12.22 -20.05
CA PHE A 235 -1.48 -11.25 -20.20
C PHE A 235 -2.85 -11.92 -20.24
N SER A 236 -2.98 -13.13 -20.78
CA SER A 236 -4.23 -13.89 -20.71
C SER A 236 -4.59 -14.25 -19.27
N GLN A 237 -3.62 -14.63 -18.44
CA GLN A 237 -3.82 -14.86 -17.00
C GLN A 237 -4.23 -13.56 -16.27
N ALA A 238 -3.63 -12.43 -16.62
CA ALA A 238 -4.04 -11.12 -16.09
C ALA A 238 -5.52 -10.83 -16.41
N LEU A 239 -5.95 -11.04 -17.66
CA LEU A 239 -7.35 -10.87 -18.06
C LEU A 239 -8.32 -11.86 -17.42
N GLU A 240 -7.89 -13.09 -17.09
CA GLU A 240 -8.71 -14.03 -16.32
C GLU A 240 -8.96 -13.54 -14.87
N ILE A 241 -7.97 -12.83 -14.29
CA ILE A 241 -8.09 -12.20 -12.96
C ILE A 241 -8.97 -10.94 -13.05
N SER A 242 -8.72 -10.09 -14.04
CA SER A 242 -9.44 -8.81 -14.23
C SER A 242 -9.98 -8.65 -15.66
N PRO A 243 -11.12 -9.26 -15.99
CA PRO A 243 -11.68 -9.28 -17.35
C PRO A 243 -12.10 -7.90 -17.89
N LYS A 244 -12.21 -6.90 -17.02
CA LYS A 244 -12.59 -5.53 -17.38
C LYS A 244 -11.44 -4.54 -17.27
N ASP A 245 -10.21 -5.02 -17.38
CA ASP A 245 -9.04 -4.15 -17.39
C ASP A 245 -8.66 -3.76 -18.82
N GLU A 246 -8.80 -2.48 -19.14
CA GLU A 246 -8.53 -1.94 -20.47
C GLU A 246 -7.04 -2.04 -20.85
N VAL A 247 -6.15 -1.94 -19.85
CA VAL A 247 -4.69 -1.99 -20.10
C VAL A 247 -4.26 -3.41 -20.41
N ALA A 248 -4.79 -4.40 -19.69
CA ALA A 248 -4.52 -5.80 -19.99
C ALA A 248 -5.02 -6.18 -21.39
N ALA A 249 -6.25 -5.79 -21.75
CA ALA A 249 -6.78 -6.02 -23.07
C ALA A 249 -5.89 -5.38 -24.17
N TYR A 250 -5.48 -4.12 -23.96
CA TYR A 250 -4.57 -3.43 -24.86
C TYR A 250 -3.23 -4.17 -25.01
N ASN A 251 -2.61 -4.59 -23.91
CA ASN A 251 -1.31 -5.27 -23.91
C ASN A 251 -1.39 -6.62 -24.64
N VAL A 252 -2.48 -7.36 -24.49
CA VAL A 252 -2.72 -8.57 -25.30
C VAL A 252 -2.81 -8.22 -26.78
N GLY A 253 -3.50 -7.15 -27.14
CA GLY A 253 -3.54 -6.64 -28.51
C GLY A 253 -2.15 -6.32 -29.07
N GLU A 254 -1.29 -5.66 -28.28
CA GLU A 254 0.11 -5.37 -28.66
C GLU A 254 0.93 -6.66 -28.91
N VAL A 255 0.77 -7.68 -28.07
CA VAL A 255 1.44 -8.97 -28.29
C VAL A 255 1.02 -9.61 -29.60
N PHE A 256 -0.29 -9.67 -29.89
CA PHE A 256 -0.80 -10.22 -31.13
C PHE A 256 -0.33 -9.41 -32.35
N PHE A 257 -0.33 -8.08 -32.26
CA PHE A 257 0.15 -7.21 -33.31
C PHE A 257 1.65 -7.41 -33.59
N SER A 258 2.48 -7.45 -32.54
CA SER A 258 3.93 -7.69 -32.64
C SER A 258 4.25 -9.07 -33.23
N ASN A 259 3.37 -10.05 -33.01
CA ASN A 259 3.47 -11.39 -33.59
C ASN A 259 2.75 -11.55 -34.94
N GLN A 260 2.35 -10.44 -35.58
CA GLN A 260 1.66 -10.39 -36.89
C GLN A 260 0.32 -11.13 -36.94
N GLN A 261 -0.29 -11.37 -35.79
CA GLN A 261 -1.62 -11.97 -35.64
C GLN A 261 -2.67 -10.83 -35.67
N ILE A 262 -2.91 -10.30 -36.86
CA ILE A 262 -3.62 -9.03 -37.06
C ILE A 262 -5.09 -9.08 -36.59
N ASP A 263 -5.80 -10.16 -36.87
CA ASP A 263 -7.22 -10.29 -36.52
C ASP A 263 -7.43 -10.41 -35.02
N GLU A 264 -6.56 -11.12 -34.33
CA GLU A 264 -6.54 -11.21 -32.87
C GLU A 264 -6.18 -9.85 -32.24
N ALA A 265 -5.21 -9.13 -32.80
CA ALA A 265 -4.85 -7.79 -32.32
C ALA A 265 -6.06 -6.84 -32.39
N ILE A 266 -6.79 -6.85 -33.52
CA ILE A 266 -8.03 -6.06 -33.68
C ILE A 266 -9.01 -6.38 -32.55
N LYS A 267 -9.31 -7.66 -32.32
CA LYS A 267 -10.25 -8.10 -31.30
C LYS A 267 -9.91 -7.55 -29.91
N TYR A 268 -8.64 -7.57 -29.52
CA TYR A 268 -8.24 -7.13 -28.17
C TYR A 268 -8.11 -5.62 -28.05
N PHE A 269 -7.74 -4.88 -29.10
CA PHE A 269 -7.81 -3.42 -29.09
C PHE A 269 -9.26 -2.92 -29.08
N GLU A 270 -10.17 -3.59 -29.80
CA GLU A 270 -11.60 -3.29 -29.72
C GLU A 270 -12.18 -3.61 -28.34
N LEU A 271 -11.74 -4.69 -27.68
CA LEU A 271 -12.08 -4.98 -26.30
C LEU A 271 -11.62 -3.86 -25.36
N ALA A 272 -10.39 -3.35 -25.52
CA ALA A 272 -9.90 -2.24 -24.71
C ALA A 272 -10.77 -0.98 -24.89
N ILE A 273 -11.20 -0.67 -26.11
CA ILE A 273 -12.14 0.43 -26.42
C ILE A 273 -13.52 0.17 -25.78
N GLN A 274 -14.02 -1.07 -25.85
CA GLN A 274 -15.31 -1.42 -25.25
C GLN A 274 -15.31 -1.20 -23.73
N ILE A 275 -14.19 -1.50 -23.07
CA ILE A 275 -14.00 -1.29 -21.63
C ILE A 275 -13.86 0.20 -21.32
N LYS A 276 -13.05 0.93 -22.10
CA LYS A 276 -12.76 2.35 -21.88
C LYS A 276 -12.77 3.13 -23.21
N LYS A 277 -13.92 3.73 -23.51
CA LYS A 277 -14.17 4.42 -24.79
C LYS A 277 -13.38 5.70 -24.98
N ASP A 278 -12.98 6.36 -23.91
CA ASP A 278 -12.24 7.64 -23.91
C ASP A 278 -10.72 7.47 -23.83
N TRP A 279 -10.20 6.28 -24.11
CA TRP A 279 -8.77 6.00 -24.13
C TRP A 279 -8.23 6.02 -25.57
N SER A 280 -7.46 7.04 -25.91
CA SER A 280 -6.98 7.31 -27.28
C SER A 280 -6.02 6.24 -27.84
N LYS A 281 -5.20 5.60 -27.00
CA LYS A 281 -4.16 4.64 -27.42
C LYS A 281 -4.68 3.47 -28.28
N PRO A 282 -5.76 2.74 -27.90
CA PRO A 282 -6.26 1.65 -28.73
C PRO A 282 -6.74 2.11 -30.13
N TYR A 283 -7.28 3.32 -30.24
CA TYR A 283 -7.68 3.89 -31.54
C TYR A 283 -6.47 4.14 -32.44
N LEU A 284 -5.40 4.70 -31.88
CA LEU A 284 -4.14 4.89 -32.59
C LEU A 284 -3.61 3.55 -33.13
N LYS A 285 -3.61 2.52 -32.27
CA LYS A 285 -3.13 1.17 -32.66
C LYS A 285 -4.01 0.54 -33.73
N LEU A 286 -5.33 0.62 -33.59
CA LEU A 286 -6.24 0.13 -34.65
C LEU A 286 -6.03 0.88 -35.96
N GLY A 287 -5.76 2.16 -35.93
CA GLY A 287 -5.37 2.93 -37.14
C GLY A 287 -4.18 2.30 -37.85
N TYR A 288 -3.12 1.97 -37.13
CA TYR A 288 -1.93 1.29 -37.69
C TYR A 288 -2.19 -0.17 -38.08
N VAL A 289 -2.99 -0.89 -37.31
CA VAL A 289 -3.37 -2.29 -37.61
C VAL A 289 -4.13 -2.37 -38.94
N TYR A 290 -5.14 -1.53 -39.12
CA TYR A 290 -5.91 -1.48 -40.37
C TYR A 290 -5.10 -0.94 -41.54
N LEU A 291 -4.15 -0.03 -41.30
CA LEU A 291 -3.17 0.38 -42.30
C LEU A 291 -2.33 -0.79 -42.80
N ASN A 292 -1.81 -1.60 -41.90
CA ASN A 292 -1.05 -2.82 -42.21
C ASN A 292 -1.89 -3.83 -42.98
N LYS A 293 -3.18 -3.97 -42.63
CA LYS A 293 -4.14 -4.84 -43.31
C LYS A 293 -4.55 -4.33 -44.71
N GLY A 294 -4.23 -3.08 -45.04
CA GLY A 294 -4.64 -2.44 -46.29
C GLY A 294 -6.09 -1.91 -46.30
N ASP A 295 -6.77 -1.95 -45.14
CA ASP A 295 -8.10 -1.36 -44.97
C ASP A 295 -7.97 0.14 -44.67
N PHE A 296 -7.70 0.91 -45.72
CA PHE A 296 -7.51 2.36 -45.58
C PHE A 296 -8.73 3.10 -45.07
N ALA A 297 -9.94 2.57 -45.28
CA ALA A 297 -11.16 3.21 -44.83
C ALA A 297 -11.25 3.17 -43.30
N LYS A 298 -11.07 1.98 -42.71
CA LYS A 298 -11.05 1.83 -41.27
C LYS A 298 -9.81 2.47 -40.61
N SER A 299 -8.66 2.43 -41.27
CA SER A 299 -7.47 3.13 -40.80
C SER A 299 -7.73 4.63 -40.61
N LEU A 300 -8.35 5.29 -41.60
CA LEU A 300 -8.73 6.71 -41.52
C LEU A 300 -9.76 6.97 -40.40
N GLU A 301 -10.76 6.10 -40.26
CA GLU A 301 -11.77 6.21 -39.19
C GLU A 301 -11.09 6.22 -37.79
N TYR A 302 -10.23 5.24 -37.49
CA TYR A 302 -9.57 5.15 -36.21
C TYR A 302 -8.54 6.26 -35.98
N PHE A 303 -7.76 6.63 -36.96
CA PHE A 303 -6.83 7.76 -36.84
C PHE A 303 -7.54 9.11 -36.59
N ASN A 304 -8.67 9.34 -37.24
CA ASN A 304 -9.47 10.56 -37.02
C ASN A 304 -10.06 10.54 -35.60
N ALA A 305 -10.58 9.41 -35.14
CA ALA A 305 -11.06 9.24 -33.76
C ALA A 305 -9.94 9.51 -32.71
N PHE A 306 -8.75 8.98 -32.94
CA PHE A 306 -7.57 9.28 -32.12
C PHE A 306 -7.26 10.78 -32.07
N LEU A 307 -7.16 11.45 -33.22
CA LEU A 307 -6.85 12.88 -33.31
C LEU A 307 -7.93 13.78 -32.68
N GLN A 308 -9.16 13.31 -32.68
CA GLN A 308 -10.28 14.03 -32.05
C GLN A 308 -10.19 13.93 -30.51
N MET A 309 -9.75 12.79 -29.99
CA MET A 309 -9.61 12.55 -28.53
C MET A 309 -8.35 13.19 -27.95
N ASP A 310 -7.23 13.15 -28.67
CA ASP A 310 -5.91 13.52 -28.17
C ASP A 310 -5.10 14.28 -29.23
N PRO A 311 -5.54 15.50 -29.59
CA PRO A 311 -4.94 16.29 -30.66
C PRO A 311 -3.51 16.77 -30.38
N GLU A 312 -3.13 16.84 -29.08
CA GLU A 312 -1.81 17.27 -28.62
C GLU A 312 -0.85 16.07 -28.36
N ASN A 313 -1.28 14.86 -28.71
CA ASN A 313 -0.43 13.67 -28.57
C ASN A 313 0.85 13.84 -29.42
N PRO A 314 2.03 13.41 -28.91
CA PRO A 314 3.27 13.47 -29.68
C PRO A 314 3.20 12.79 -31.06
N GLU A 315 2.36 11.76 -31.21
CA GLU A 315 2.16 11.04 -32.46
C GLU A 315 1.16 11.72 -33.42
N ALA A 316 0.42 12.75 -32.98
CA ALA A 316 -0.63 13.40 -33.79
C ALA A 316 -0.11 13.95 -35.10
N ALA A 317 1.09 14.55 -35.12
CA ALA A 317 1.70 15.07 -36.34
C ALA A 317 2.01 13.96 -37.36
N GLN A 318 2.53 12.84 -36.89
CA GLN A 318 2.80 11.67 -37.74
C GLN A 318 1.50 11.08 -38.29
N VAL A 319 0.47 10.96 -37.47
CA VAL A 319 -0.85 10.43 -37.89
C VAL A 319 -1.48 11.30 -38.95
N LYS A 320 -1.41 12.63 -38.82
CA LYS A 320 -1.88 13.57 -39.85
C LYS A 320 -1.18 13.37 -41.20
N ASN A 321 0.14 13.12 -41.18
CA ASN A 321 0.91 12.81 -42.39
C ASN A 321 0.47 11.48 -43.02
N VAL A 322 0.21 10.45 -42.22
CA VAL A 322 -0.28 9.13 -42.70
C VAL A 322 -1.66 9.29 -43.34
N ILE A 323 -2.59 10.02 -42.70
CA ILE A 323 -3.90 10.32 -43.27
C ILE A 323 -3.77 11.00 -44.63
N ALA A 324 -2.95 12.06 -44.72
CA ALA A 324 -2.74 12.77 -46.00
C ALA A 324 -2.13 11.86 -47.10
N ALA A 325 -1.28 10.93 -46.75
CA ALA A 325 -0.74 9.94 -47.69
C ALA A 325 -1.83 9.00 -48.22
N ILE A 326 -2.66 8.47 -47.31
CA ILE A 326 -3.78 7.57 -47.67
C ILE A 326 -4.77 8.29 -48.62
N GLU A 327 -5.11 9.55 -48.30
CA GLU A 327 -6.05 10.34 -49.14
C GLU A 327 -5.51 10.64 -50.53
N LYS A 328 -4.18 10.81 -50.68
CA LYS A 328 -3.55 10.96 -51.99
C LYS A 328 -3.58 9.68 -52.82
N MET A 329 -3.52 8.50 -52.19
CA MET A 329 -3.60 7.22 -52.89
C MET A 329 -5.00 6.89 -53.40
N LYS A 330 -6.04 7.54 -52.85
CA LYS A 330 -7.44 7.38 -53.29
C LYS A 330 -7.84 8.26 -54.48
N LYS A 331 -6.99 9.25 -54.85
CA LYS A 331 -7.17 10.13 -56.00
C LYS A 331 -6.48 9.59 -57.23
#